data_e7eba53f00bd83c226f92a86f47db899
#
_entry.id   e7eba53f00bd83c226f92a86f47db899
#
_cell.length_a   1.000
_cell.length_b   1.000
_cell.length_c   1.000
_cell.angle_alpha   90.00
_cell.angle_beta   90.00
_cell.angle_gamma   90.00
#
_symmetry.space_group_name_H-M   'P 1'
#
loop_
_entity.id
_entity.type
_entity.pdbx_description
1 polymer ?
#
loop_
_entity_poly.entity_id
_entity_poly.type
_entity_poly.pdbx_seq_one_letter_code
_entity_poly.pdbx_strand_id
1 'polypeptide(L)'
;GKRGSALRSNLKTPAPVTQEVARALYEKTKKEKLRDGYTGSESGESFVGTEFAGRKTNFAPHLLTACDEEKARQLIADPNFVAQIKHDGERRYVAYKDGKTTFANRSGLEVPGKEEIVKSVEYLAAQGFSDFELDCEDMGSYLETFDILSIDGVDLRDKGFSERFKHLGGIELALRRSQHGAILRIVEILHEVDLDYLRANGFEGVCFKRTNGKYVNGRNEDQYKLKFWENATVRVKSKHATKSSVAIEVLNESNQWVGVGNVTEPANVPRPLIAGDLIDVRYLYAYQGGSLFEPTFDKIRDDLKESDALMSQLKFKRTAQAA
;
A
#
# COMPACT_ATOMS: atom_id res chain seq x y z
N GLY A 1 3.94 3.08 22.52
CA GLY A 1 2.67 2.40 22.82
C GLY A 1 1.62 3.37 23.36
N LYS A 2 0.36 2.96 23.44
CA LYS A 2 -0.67 3.79 24.07
C LYS A 2 -0.31 4.03 25.55
N ARG A 3 -0.54 5.24 26.05
CA ARG A 3 -0.31 5.60 27.45
C ARG A 3 -1.04 4.60 28.37
N GLY A 4 -0.32 3.96 29.32
CA GLY A 4 -0.86 2.92 30.21
C GLY A 4 -0.81 1.49 29.67
N SER A 5 -0.36 1.25 28.44
CA SER A 5 -0.13 -0.10 27.95
C SER A 5 1.25 -0.63 28.39
N ALA A 6 1.36 -1.95 28.59
CA ALA A 6 2.65 -2.58 28.89
C ALA A 6 3.68 -2.29 27.79
N LEU A 7 4.85 -1.81 28.18
CA LEU A 7 5.97 -1.58 27.26
C LEU A 7 6.48 -2.93 26.75
N ARG A 8 6.51 -3.10 25.43
CA ARG A 8 7.19 -4.23 24.80
C ARG A 8 8.59 -3.79 24.40
N SER A 9 9.58 -4.49 24.89
CA SER A 9 10.99 -4.31 24.54
C SER A 9 11.35 -5.25 23.39
N ASN A 10 11.88 -4.70 22.30
CA ASN A 10 12.42 -5.47 21.18
C ASN A 10 13.84 -5.02 20.91
N LEU A 11 14.77 -5.96 20.87
CA LEU A 11 16.14 -5.70 20.42
C LEU A 11 16.12 -5.45 18.89
N LYS A 12 16.69 -4.32 18.49
CA LYS A 12 16.83 -3.96 17.07
C LYS A 12 18.12 -4.51 16.44
N THR A 13 19.03 -5.00 17.26
CA THR A 13 20.32 -5.57 16.83
C THR A 13 20.42 -6.99 17.39
N PRO A 14 20.59 -8.04 16.55
CA PRO A 14 20.73 -9.43 17.01
C PRO A 14 22.05 -9.68 17.74
N ALA A 15 23.04 -8.79 17.59
CA ALA A 15 24.34 -8.84 18.25
C ALA A 15 24.79 -7.41 18.65
N PRO A 16 25.74 -7.27 19.59
CA PRO A 16 26.35 -5.99 19.90
C PRO A 16 26.96 -5.33 18.67
N VAL A 17 26.74 -4.01 18.52
CA VAL A 17 27.21 -3.20 17.40
C VAL A 17 28.03 -2.03 17.92
N THR A 18 28.83 -1.40 17.04
CA THR A 18 29.59 -0.21 17.40
C THR A 18 28.65 0.94 17.76
N GLN A 19 29.17 1.90 18.54
CA GLN A 19 28.38 3.09 18.94
C GLN A 19 27.89 3.89 17.75
N GLU A 20 28.67 3.98 16.68
CA GLU A 20 28.31 4.67 15.45
C GLU A 20 27.12 4.01 14.76
N VAL A 21 27.15 2.67 14.61
CA VAL A 21 26.05 1.88 14.04
C VAL A 21 24.80 1.98 14.90
N ALA A 22 24.95 1.92 16.22
CA ALA A 22 23.83 2.08 17.16
C ALA A 22 23.18 3.46 17.03
N ARG A 23 23.96 4.53 16.91
CA ARG A 23 23.49 5.90 16.74
C ARG A 23 22.77 6.08 15.40
N ALA A 24 23.33 5.61 14.31
CA ALA A 24 22.69 5.65 12.98
C ALA A 24 21.35 4.91 12.98
N LEU A 25 21.27 3.73 13.62
CA LEU A 25 20.04 2.97 13.75
C LEU A 25 18.99 3.69 14.62
N TYR A 26 19.41 4.33 15.71
CA TYR A 26 18.55 5.13 16.57
C TYR A 26 17.94 6.31 15.78
N GLU A 27 18.76 7.11 15.11
CA GLU A 27 18.28 8.26 14.33
C GLU A 27 17.35 7.85 13.19
N LYS A 28 17.67 6.74 12.48
CA LYS A 28 16.79 6.18 11.46
C LYS A 28 15.45 5.74 12.06
N THR A 29 15.46 4.98 13.15
CA THR A 29 14.24 4.49 13.80
C THR A 29 13.40 5.64 14.35
N LYS A 30 14.05 6.66 14.92
CA LYS A 30 13.40 7.89 15.39
C LYS A 30 12.70 8.60 14.24
N LYS A 31 13.39 8.81 13.10
CA LYS A 31 12.83 9.44 11.90
C LYS A 31 11.63 8.65 11.34
N GLU A 32 11.75 7.32 11.27
CA GLU A 32 10.65 6.44 10.85
C GLU A 32 9.44 6.59 11.79
N LYS A 33 9.68 6.58 13.11
CA LYS A 33 8.61 6.71 14.10
C LYS A 33 7.95 8.10 14.07
N LEU A 34 8.72 9.16 13.92
CA LEU A 34 8.15 10.51 13.75
C LEU A 34 7.29 10.61 12.50
N ARG A 35 7.73 10.02 11.38
CA ARG A 35 6.93 9.93 10.15
C ARG A 35 5.64 9.12 10.35
N ASP A 36 5.69 8.05 11.14
CA ASP A 36 4.53 7.23 11.50
C ASP A 36 3.61 7.90 12.56
N GLY A 37 3.87 9.18 12.91
CA GLY A 37 3.09 9.95 13.86
C GLY A 37 3.36 9.64 15.33
N TYR A 38 4.44 8.92 15.64
CA TYR A 38 4.92 8.80 17.02
C TYR A 38 5.61 10.10 17.44
N THR A 39 5.60 10.40 18.73
CA THR A 39 6.26 11.59 19.27
C THR A 39 7.38 11.23 20.21
N GLY A 40 8.40 12.09 20.27
CA GLY A 40 9.47 12.00 21.26
C GLY A 40 9.16 12.76 22.56
N SER A 41 7.99 13.40 22.64
CA SER A 41 7.60 14.23 23.78
C SER A 41 6.59 13.52 24.68
N GLU A 42 6.55 13.89 25.95
CA GLU A 42 5.53 13.42 26.90
C GLU A 42 4.12 13.88 26.54
N SER A 43 3.97 14.95 25.73
CA SER A 43 2.70 15.47 25.25
C SER A 43 1.95 14.49 24.35
N GLY A 44 2.66 13.60 23.67
CA GLY A 44 2.06 12.59 22.79
C GLY A 44 1.57 13.12 21.44
N GLU A 45 1.96 14.33 21.03
CA GLU A 45 1.56 14.95 19.76
C GLU A 45 2.26 14.34 18.56
N SER A 46 1.51 13.96 17.53
CA SER A 46 2.03 13.50 16.23
C SER A 46 2.45 14.69 15.36
N PHE A 47 3.46 14.49 14.47
CA PHE A 47 3.95 15.53 13.55
C PHE A 47 4.41 16.84 14.21
N VAL A 48 5.05 16.74 15.39
CA VAL A 48 5.60 17.91 16.11
C VAL A 48 6.44 18.81 15.20
N GLY A 49 6.17 20.11 15.24
CA GLY A 49 6.84 21.10 14.40
C GLY A 49 6.19 21.36 13.05
N THR A 50 5.05 20.72 12.75
CA THR A 50 4.21 21.02 11.60
C THR A 50 2.82 21.50 12.05
N GLU A 51 2.07 22.12 11.15
CA GLU A 51 0.67 22.49 11.41
C GLU A 51 -0.26 21.28 11.67
N PHE A 52 0.18 20.07 11.33
CA PHE A 52 -0.54 18.81 11.54
C PHE A 52 -0.19 18.14 12.87
N ALA A 53 0.61 18.79 13.72
CA ALA A 53 1.03 18.23 15.00
C ALA A 53 -0.18 17.83 15.86
N GLY A 54 -0.20 16.58 16.29
CA GLY A 54 -1.26 16.01 17.15
C GLY A 54 -2.62 15.84 16.50
N ARG A 55 -2.82 16.24 15.26
CA ARG A 55 -4.10 16.17 14.58
C ARG A 55 -4.43 14.75 14.16
N LYS A 56 -5.60 14.30 14.54
CA LYS A 56 -6.17 13.00 14.18
C LYS A 56 -7.61 13.19 13.73
N THR A 57 -7.94 12.54 12.64
CA THR A 57 -9.33 12.40 12.21
C THR A 57 -9.98 11.19 12.89
N ASN A 58 -11.28 11.05 12.73
CA ASN A 58 -12.02 9.84 13.13
C ASN A 58 -11.96 8.75 12.04
N PHE A 59 -11.17 8.94 11.00
CA PHE A 59 -11.03 7.95 9.93
C PHE A 59 -10.42 6.65 10.44
N ALA A 60 -11.12 5.58 10.21
CA ALA A 60 -10.72 4.22 10.50
C ALA A 60 -11.03 3.34 9.29
N PRO A 61 -10.01 2.92 8.53
CA PRO A 61 -10.22 2.29 7.23
C PRO A 61 -10.77 0.88 7.34
N HIS A 62 -11.67 0.54 6.42
CA HIS A 62 -11.98 -0.85 6.12
C HIS A 62 -10.80 -1.47 5.37
N LEU A 63 -10.22 -2.53 5.93
CA LEU A 63 -9.01 -3.18 5.44
C LEU A 63 -9.36 -4.44 4.66
N LEU A 64 -8.68 -4.63 3.52
CA LEU A 64 -8.85 -5.80 2.68
C LEU A 64 -8.20 -7.04 3.30
N THR A 65 -8.90 -8.17 3.33
CA THR A 65 -8.38 -9.49 3.67
C THR A 65 -7.64 -10.06 2.45
N ALA A 66 -6.43 -10.58 2.65
CA ALA A 66 -5.69 -11.22 1.55
C ALA A 66 -6.37 -12.55 1.16
N CYS A 67 -6.45 -12.81 -0.13
CA CYS A 67 -6.89 -14.08 -0.67
C CYS A 67 -5.88 -14.61 -1.71
N ASP A 68 -5.91 -15.89 -1.96
CA ASP A 68 -5.24 -16.56 -3.07
C ASP A 68 -6.08 -16.51 -4.36
N GLU A 69 -5.54 -17.07 -5.42
CA GLU A 69 -6.17 -17.07 -6.73
C GLU A 69 -7.41 -17.97 -6.79
N GLU A 70 -7.42 -19.07 -6.05
CA GLU A 70 -8.58 -19.98 -5.95
C GLU A 70 -9.77 -19.23 -5.34
N LYS A 71 -9.55 -18.58 -4.20
CA LYS A 71 -10.58 -17.74 -3.57
C LYS A 71 -11.01 -16.58 -4.45
N ALA A 72 -10.09 -15.94 -5.16
CA ALA A 72 -10.42 -14.86 -6.09
C ALA A 72 -11.34 -15.34 -7.21
N ARG A 73 -11.10 -16.54 -7.80
CA ARG A 73 -11.99 -17.14 -8.82
C ARG A 73 -13.39 -17.44 -8.26
N GLN A 74 -13.50 -17.89 -7.02
CA GLN A 74 -14.79 -18.05 -6.33
C GLN A 74 -15.51 -16.70 -6.18
N LEU A 75 -14.80 -15.63 -5.79
CA LEU A 75 -15.38 -14.29 -5.64
C LEU A 75 -15.80 -13.67 -6.97
N ILE A 76 -15.10 -13.96 -8.08
CA ILE A 76 -15.49 -13.55 -9.43
C ILE A 76 -16.81 -14.22 -9.84
N ALA A 77 -17.01 -15.47 -9.47
CA ALA A 77 -18.23 -16.22 -9.79
C ALA A 77 -19.41 -15.90 -8.85
N ASP A 78 -19.17 -15.24 -7.72
CA ASP A 78 -20.22 -14.91 -6.74
C ASP A 78 -20.87 -13.55 -7.09
N PRO A 79 -22.16 -13.52 -7.48
CA PRO A 79 -22.87 -12.29 -7.83
C PRO A 79 -23.02 -11.29 -6.68
N ASN A 80 -22.74 -11.72 -5.45
CA ASN A 80 -22.71 -10.84 -4.29
C ASN A 80 -21.41 -10.04 -4.14
N PHE A 81 -20.44 -10.26 -5.01
CA PHE A 81 -19.20 -9.49 -5.02
C PHE A 81 -19.01 -8.74 -6.32
N VAL A 82 -18.37 -7.60 -6.23
CA VAL A 82 -17.88 -6.80 -7.36
C VAL A 82 -16.38 -6.66 -7.24
N ALA A 83 -15.72 -6.42 -8.37
CA ALA A 83 -14.28 -6.27 -8.45
C ALA A 83 -13.88 -4.85 -8.87
N GLN A 84 -12.78 -4.36 -8.32
CA GLN A 84 -12.12 -3.11 -8.70
C GLN A 84 -10.62 -3.37 -8.88
N ILE A 85 -9.95 -2.60 -9.75
CA ILE A 85 -8.48 -2.64 -9.84
C ILE A 85 -7.89 -2.26 -8.47
N LYS A 86 -6.88 -3.02 -8.04
CA LYS A 86 -6.06 -2.62 -6.90
C LYS A 86 -4.95 -1.70 -7.38
N HIS A 87 -5.05 -0.44 -7.01
CA HIS A 87 -4.03 0.57 -7.29
C HIS A 87 -2.87 0.48 -6.30
N ASP A 88 -1.66 0.81 -6.77
CA ASP A 88 -0.41 0.76 -6.01
C ASP A 88 0.01 2.19 -5.61
N GLY A 89 -0.62 2.71 -4.59
CA GLY A 89 -0.39 4.05 -4.05
C GLY A 89 -0.37 4.07 -2.53
N GLU A 90 -0.69 5.23 -1.96
CA GLU A 90 -0.85 5.41 -0.52
C GLU A 90 -2.32 5.68 -0.18
N ARG A 91 -2.90 4.91 0.74
CA ARG A 91 -4.28 5.17 1.18
C ARG A 91 -4.44 6.57 1.69
N ARG A 92 -5.46 7.27 1.17
CA ARG A 92 -5.78 8.65 1.49
C ARG A 92 -7.26 8.82 1.79
N TYR A 93 -7.56 9.23 3.01
CA TYR A 93 -8.87 9.76 3.35
C TYR A 93 -8.93 11.22 2.93
N VAL A 94 -10.05 11.62 2.36
CA VAL A 94 -10.34 12.99 1.96
C VAL A 94 -11.71 13.39 2.51
N ALA A 95 -11.77 14.48 3.24
CA ALA A 95 -13.03 15.06 3.70
C ALA A 95 -13.11 16.51 3.29
N TYR A 96 -14.30 16.92 2.87
CA TYR A 96 -14.68 18.32 2.76
C TYR A 96 -15.83 18.57 3.72
N LYS A 97 -15.63 19.46 4.69
CA LYS A 97 -16.61 19.76 5.72
C LYS A 97 -16.46 21.21 6.18
N ASP A 98 -17.57 21.89 6.36
CA ASP A 98 -17.62 23.29 6.84
C ASP A 98 -16.66 24.22 6.04
N GLY A 99 -16.56 24.04 4.74
CA GLY A 99 -15.69 24.82 3.86
C GLY A 99 -14.20 24.46 3.96
N LYS A 100 -13.86 23.35 4.61
CA LYS A 100 -12.47 22.93 4.81
C LYS A 100 -12.20 21.56 4.24
N THR A 101 -11.11 21.44 3.47
CA THR A 101 -10.56 20.15 3.01
C THR A 101 -9.61 19.58 4.05
N THR A 102 -9.78 18.30 4.38
CA THR A 102 -8.92 17.56 5.31
C THR A 102 -8.45 16.27 4.65
N PHE A 103 -7.16 15.96 4.78
CA PHE A 103 -6.57 14.71 4.32
C PHE A 103 -6.06 13.92 5.52
N ALA A 104 -6.20 12.59 5.47
CA ALA A 104 -5.58 11.72 6.47
C ALA A 104 -4.96 10.49 5.80
N ASN A 105 -3.93 9.96 6.45
CA ASN A 105 -3.33 8.69 6.06
C ASN A 105 -4.13 7.49 6.58
N ARG A 106 -3.68 6.28 6.26
CA ARG A 106 -4.28 5.02 6.70
C ARG A 106 -4.46 4.90 8.24
N SER A 107 -3.66 5.63 9.02
CA SER A 107 -3.73 5.61 10.49
C SER A 107 -4.66 6.70 11.05
N GLY A 108 -5.35 7.44 10.19
CA GLY A 108 -6.22 8.56 10.56
C GLY A 108 -5.46 9.82 10.99
N LEU A 109 -4.15 9.89 10.75
CA LEU A 109 -3.36 11.10 11.04
C LEU A 109 -3.53 12.10 9.90
N GLU A 110 -3.84 13.36 10.23
CA GLU A 110 -3.89 14.43 9.23
C GLU A 110 -2.55 14.60 8.54
N VAL A 111 -2.61 14.79 7.24
CA VAL A 111 -1.44 14.99 6.36
C VAL A 111 -1.73 16.14 5.39
N PRO A 112 -0.68 16.83 4.89
CA PRO A 112 -0.88 17.88 3.90
C PRO A 112 -1.48 17.31 2.61
N GLY A 113 -2.42 18.05 2.01
CA GLY A 113 -2.93 17.81 0.66
C GLY A 113 -2.11 18.58 -0.37
N LYS A 114 -2.01 18.03 -1.58
CA LYS A 114 -1.45 18.76 -2.72
C LYS A 114 -2.44 19.78 -3.25
N GLU A 115 -1.96 20.93 -3.69
CA GLU A 115 -2.79 22.05 -4.10
C GLU A 115 -3.81 21.68 -5.19
N GLU A 116 -3.38 20.91 -6.21
CA GLU A 116 -4.27 20.48 -7.29
C GLU A 116 -5.39 19.56 -6.79
N ILE A 117 -5.09 18.70 -5.81
CA ILE A 117 -6.09 17.82 -5.21
C ILE A 117 -7.06 18.64 -4.35
N VAL A 118 -6.55 19.59 -3.55
CA VAL A 118 -7.40 20.51 -2.77
C VAL A 118 -8.37 21.25 -3.68
N LYS A 119 -7.87 21.86 -4.77
CA LYS A 119 -8.71 22.56 -5.77
C LYS A 119 -9.78 21.65 -6.40
N SER A 120 -9.45 20.37 -6.60
CA SER A 120 -10.41 19.41 -7.17
C SER A 120 -11.50 19.02 -6.18
N VAL A 121 -11.17 18.94 -4.88
CA VAL A 121 -12.15 18.73 -3.80
C VAL A 121 -13.04 19.96 -3.62
N GLU A 122 -12.47 21.16 -3.62
CA GLU A 122 -13.21 22.43 -3.54
C GLU A 122 -14.11 22.65 -4.77
N TYR A 123 -13.67 22.21 -5.95
CA TYR A 123 -14.51 22.22 -7.15
C TYR A 123 -15.78 21.38 -6.97
N LEU A 124 -15.69 20.18 -6.38
CA LEU A 124 -16.87 19.36 -6.08
C LEU A 124 -17.83 20.09 -5.14
N ALA A 125 -17.32 20.76 -4.12
CA ALA A 125 -18.13 21.56 -3.22
C ALA A 125 -18.86 22.69 -3.97
N ALA A 126 -18.19 23.35 -4.92
CA ALA A 126 -18.80 24.37 -5.78
C ALA A 126 -19.86 23.80 -6.76
N GLN A 127 -19.83 22.48 -7.04
CA GLN A 127 -20.86 21.79 -7.82
C GLN A 127 -22.08 21.36 -6.98
N GLY A 128 -22.10 21.69 -5.68
CA GLY A 128 -23.22 21.41 -4.79
C GLY A 128 -23.06 20.16 -3.92
N PHE A 129 -21.92 19.47 -3.99
CA PHE A 129 -21.61 18.38 -3.05
C PHE A 129 -21.09 18.97 -1.74
N SER A 130 -21.90 18.98 -0.71
CA SER A 130 -21.48 19.46 0.60
C SER A 130 -21.11 18.31 1.53
N ASP A 131 -20.24 18.56 2.51
CA ASP A 131 -19.92 17.66 3.61
C ASP A 131 -19.76 16.19 3.19
N PHE A 132 -18.73 15.89 2.41
CA PHE A 132 -18.44 14.52 1.96
C PHE A 132 -17.13 13.96 2.50
N GLU A 133 -17.08 12.63 2.57
CA GLU A 133 -15.90 11.87 2.96
C GLU A 133 -15.62 10.77 1.93
N LEU A 134 -14.41 10.76 1.38
CA LEU A 134 -13.96 9.83 0.35
C LEU A 134 -12.82 8.96 0.87
N ASP A 135 -12.78 7.72 0.40
CA ASP A 135 -11.69 6.78 0.63
C ASP A 135 -10.97 6.52 -0.69
N CYS A 136 -9.71 6.90 -0.74
CA CYS A 136 -8.94 7.00 -1.98
C CYS A 136 -7.59 6.29 -1.87
N GLU A 137 -6.98 6.05 -3.02
CA GLU A 137 -5.56 5.74 -3.15
C GLU A 137 -4.84 6.94 -3.79
N ASP A 138 -3.83 7.48 -3.13
CA ASP A 138 -2.99 8.59 -3.60
C ASP A 138 -1.90 8.05 -4.52
N MET A 139 -2.03 8.33 -5.81
CA MET A 139 -1.10 7.91 -6.87
C MET A 139 0.03 8.92 -7.09
N GLY A 140 0.15 9.90 -6.24
CA GLY A 140 1.16 10.95 -6.32
C GLY A 140 0.62 12.21 -6.99
N SER A 141 0.20 12.20 -8.23
CA SER A 141 -0.34 13.36 -8.96
C SER A 141 -1.87 13.41 -9.01
N TYR A 142 -2.54 12.33 -8.66
CA TYR A 142 -4.01 12.22 -8.68
C TYR A 142 -4.47 11.21 -7.61
N LEU A 143 -5.76 11.20 -7.32
CA LEU A 143 -6.41 10.24 -6.43
C LEU A 143 -7.30 9.28 -7.22
N GLU A 144 -7.28 8.02 -6.83
CA GLU A 144 -8.23 6.99 -7.24
C GLU A 144 -9.23 6.76 -6.11
N THR A 145 -10.46 7.24 -6.26
CA THR A 145 -11.53 7.13 -5.26
C THR A 145 -12.27 5.82 -5.44
N PHE A 146 -12.27 4.97 -4.44
CA PHE A 146 -12.86 3.63 -4.52
C PHE A 146 -14.02 3.40 -3.53
N ASP A 147 -14.28 4.34 -2.62
CA ASP A 147 -15.45 4.30 -1.72
C ASP A 147 -15.82 5.71 -1.25
N ILE A 148 -17.04 5.89 -0.76
CA ILE A 148 -17.54 7.10 -0.14
C ILE A 148 -18.19 6.78 1.19
N LEU A 149 -17.90 7.59 2.22
CA LEU A 149 -18.27 7.31 3.61
C LEU A 149 -19.40 8.22 4.10
N SER A 150 -19.48 9.43 3.56
CA SER A 150 -20.58 10.36 3.77
C SER A 150 -20.75 11.29 2.59
N ILE A 151 -21.94 11.84 2.41
CA ILE A 151 -22.26 12.88 1.44
C ILE A 151 -23.42 13.72 1.96
N ASP A 152 -23.35 15.05 1.77
CA ASP A 152 -24.37 16.01 2.21
C ASP A 152 -24.76 15.85 3.69
N GLY A 153 -23.78 15.55 4.54
CA GLY A 153 -23.96 15.33 5.99
C GLY A 153 -24.56 13.97 6.36
N VAL A 154 -24.86 13.10 5.38
CA VAL A 154 -25.41 11.76 5.61
C VAL A 154 -24.29 10.74 5.70
N ASP A 155 -24.14 10.05 6.84
CA ASP A 155 -23.22 8.92 6.99
C ASP A 155 -23.73 7.69 6.21
N LEU A 156 -22.88 7.17 5.34
CA LEU A 156 -23.18 6.02 4.47
C LEU A 156 -22.54 4.71 4.95
N ARG A 157 -21.76 4.72 6.05
CA ARG A 157 -20.98 3.54 6.49
C ARG A 157 -21.85 2.31 6.77
N ASP A 158 -23.08 2.52 7.23
CA ASP A 158 -24.06 1.45 7.47
C ASP A 158 -24.76 0.93 6.21
N LYS A 159 -24.56 1.59 5.07
CA LYS A 159 -25.09 1.15 3.78
C LYS A 159 -24.19 0.09 3.15
N GLY A 160 -24.78 -0.76 2.28
CA GLY A 160 -24.01 -1.69 1.47
C GLY A 160 -23.09 -0.97 0.47
N PHE A 161 -21.99 -1.63 0.08
CA PHE A 161 -21.02 -1.04 -0.86
C PHE A 161 -21.67 -0.52 -2.14
N SER A 162 -22.56 -1.30 -2.77
CA SER A 162 -23.22 -0.88 -4.01
C SER A 162 -24.09 0.38 -3.84
N GLU A 163 -24.70 0.56 -2.66
CA GLU A 163 -25.48 1.76 -2.35
C GLU A 163 -24.54 2.97 -2.19
N ARG A 164 -23.44 2.81 -1.42
CA ARG A 164 -22.42 3.86 -1.29
C ARG A 164 -21.85 4.24 -2.64
N PHE A 165 -21.45 3.25 -3.45
CA PHE A 165 -20.81 3.46 -4.74
C PHE A 165 -21.70 4.22 -5.74
N LYS A 166 -23.01 4.09 -5.68
CA LYS A 166 -23.94 4.89 -6.52
C LYS A 166 -23.78 6.39 -6.32
N HIS A 167 -23.46 6.85 -5.11
CA HIS A 167 -23.21 8.26 -4.84
C HIS A 167 -21.97 8.78 -5.56
N LEU A 168 -20.95 7.93 -5.78
CA LEU A 168 -19.78 8.30 -6.57
C LEU A 168 -20.13 8.59 -8.04
N GLY A 169 -21.18 8.00 -8.58
CA GLY A 169 -21.65 8.29 -9.95
C GLY A 169 -22.03 9.76 -10.18
N GLY A 170 -22.64 10.41 -9.19
CA GLY A 170 -22.94 11.85 -9.24
C GLY A 170 -21.67 12.70 -9.24
N ILE A 171 -20.70 12.34 -8.38
CA ILE A 171 -19.39 12.98 -8.30
C ILE A 171 -18.63 12.79 -9.63
N GLU A 172 -18.62 11.58 -10.16
CA GLU A 172 -17.98 11.27 -11.43
C GLU A 172 -18.56 12.12 -12.60
N LEU A 173 -19.88 12.26 -12.67
CA LEU A 173 -20.53 13.08 -13.68
C LEU A 173 -20.12 14.55 -13.62
N ALA A 174 -19.97 15.11 -12.42
CA ALA A 174 -19.48 16.47 -12.22
C ALA A 174 -18.00 16.60 -12.66
N LEU A 175 -17.18 15.60 -12.34
CA LEU A 175 -15.75 15.60 -12.67
C LEU A 175 -15.49 15.42 -14.17
N ARG A 176 -16.21 14.56 -14.87
CA ARG A 176 -16.02 14.26 -16.31
C ARG A 176 -16.05 15.49 -17.21
N ARG A 177 -16.72 16.56 -16.81
CA ARG A 177 -16.85 17.81 -17.57
C ARG A 177 -15.80 18.87 -17.21
N SER A 178 -14.81 18.50 -16.42
CA SER A 178 -13.81 19.43 -15.91
C SER A 178 -12.40 18.83 -15.96
N GLN A 179 -11.38 19.70 -15.88
CA GLN A 179 -9.99 19.27 -15.73
C GLN A 179 -9.75 18.51 -14.41
N HIS A 180 -10.63 18.65 -13.42
CA HIS A 180 -10.54 18.00 -12.10
C HIS A 180 -10.76 16.49 -12.17
N GLY A 181 -11.42 15.98 -13.22
CA GLY A 181 -11.58 14.55 -13.46
C GLY A 181 -10.27 13.82 -13.76
N ALA A 182 -9.21 14.52 -14.15
CA ALA A 182 -7.88 13.94 -14.29
C ALA A 182 -7.16 13.81 -12.94
N ILE A 183 -7.56 14.60 -11.94
CA ILE A 183 -6.93 14.68 -10.60
C ILE A 183 -7.68 13.85 -9.56
N LEU A 184 -9.01 13.87 -9.61
CA LEU A 184 -9.87 13.07 -8.73
C LEU A 184 -10.67 12.09 -9.59
N ARG A 185 -10.25 10.83 -9.59
CA ARG A 185 -10.82 9.76 -10.43
C ARG A 185 -11.66 8.83 -9.59
N ILE A 186 -12.66 8.20 -10.21
CA ILE A 186 -13.46 7.17 -9.58
C ILE A 186 -13.02 5.81 -10.13
N VAL A 187 -12.67 4.88 -9.24
CA VAL A 187 -12.27 3.52 -9.62
C VAL A 187 -13.48 2.75 -10.12
N GLU A 188 -13.43 2.32 -11.37
CA GLU A 188 -14.53 1.59 -12.00
C GLU A 188 -14.73 0.20 -11.39
N ILE A 189 -15.98 -0.27 -11.39
CA ILE A 189 -16.31 -1.68 -11.15
C ILE A 189 -16.04 -2.44 -12.44
N LEU A 190 -15.23 -3.49 -12.35
CA LEU A 190 -14.92 -4.36 -13.48
C LEU A 190 -16.15 -5.21 -13.82
N HIS A 191 -16.62 -5.15 -15.05
CA HIS A 191 -17.70 -5.99 -15.56
C HIS A 191 -17.24 -7.42 -15.84
N GLU A 192 -16.01 -7.55 -16.31
CA GLU A 192 -15.31 -8.82 -16.54
C GLU A 192 -13.95 -8.78 -15.86
N VAL A 193 -13.59 -9.88 -15.21
CA VAL A 193 -12.32 -10.00 -14.49
C VAL A 193 -11.49 -11.12 -15.10
N ASP A 194 -10.59 -10.76 -15.98
CA ASP A 194 -9.55 -11.63 -16.49
C ASP A 194 -8.25 -11.43 -15.69
N LEU A 195 -7.98 -12.34 -14.75
CA LEU A 195 -6.81 -12.25 -13.86
C LEU A 195 -5.50 -12.34 -14.64
N ASP A 196 -5.46 -13.14 -15.71
CA ASP A 196 -4.24 -13.34 -16.51
C ASP A 196 -3.96 -12.09 -17.35
N TYR A 197 -5.00 -11.50 -17.94
CA TYR A 197 -4.89 -10.21 -18.63
C TYR A 197 -4.39 -9.10 -17.69
N LEU A 198 -4.98 -8.98 -16.51
CA LEU A 198 -4.60 -7.96 -15.54
C LEU A 198 -3.14 -8.14 -15.07
N ARG A 199 -2.74 -9.39 -14.79
CA ARG A 199 -1.35 -9.73 -14.43
C ARG A 199 -0.39 -9.40 -15.57
N ALA A 200 -0.71 -9.81 -16.80
CA ALA A 200 0.12 -9.55 -17.98
C ALA A 200 0.24 -8.04 -18.27
N ASN A 201 -0.78 -7.23 -17.94
CA ASN A 201 -0.76 -5.79 -18.13
C ASN A 201 -0.17 -5.01 -16.93
N GLY A 202 0.39 -5.70 -15.93
CA GLY A 202 1.19 -5.07 -14.87
C GLY A 202 0.37 -4.39 -13.78
N PHE A 203 -0.91 -4.74 -13.63
CA PHE A 203 -1.69 -4.31 -12.48
C PHE A 203 -1.16 -4.95 -11.19
N GLU A 204 -1.31 -4.26 -10.05
CA GLU A 204 -0.88 -4.78 -8.74
C GLU A 204 -1.75 -5.97 -8.30
N GLY A 205 -3.03 -5.95 -8.66
CA GLY A 205 -3.99 -6.94 -8.24
C GLY A 205 -5.43 -6.50 -8.40
N VAL A 206 -6.32 -7.21 -7.72
CA VAL A 206 -7.78 -6.95 -7.73
C VAL A 206 -8.30 -6.88 -6.31
N CYS A 207 -9.22 -5.97 -6.06
CA CYS A 207 -10.00 -5.87 -4.83
C CYS A 207 -11.41 -6.39 -5.09
N PHE A 208 -11.91 -7.23 -4.19
CA PHE A 208 -13.29 -7.72 -4.23
C PHE A 208 -14.07 -7.14 -3.06
N LYS A 209 -15.27 -6.66 -3.31
CA LYS A 209 -16.13 -6.04 -2.31
C LYS A 209 -17.53 -6.64 -2.36
N ARG A 210 -18.03 -7.04 -1.21
CA ARG A 210 -19.41 -7.54 -1.09
C ARG A 210 -20.40 -6.42 -1.35
N THR A 211 -21.35 -6.63 -2.25
CA THR A 211 -22.30 -5.61 -2.72
C THR A 211 -23.13 -4.99 -1.60
N ASN A 212 -23.53 -5.78 -0.60
CA ASN A 212 -24.25 -5.32 0.60
C ASN A 212 -23.36 -5.18 1.83
N GLY A 213 -22.02 -5.28 1.68
CA GLY A 213 -21.05 -5.13 2.77
C GLY A 213 -20.99 -3.71 3.31
N LYS A 214 -21.15 -3.56 4.62
CA LYS A 214 -21.01 -2.28 5.32
C LYS A 214 -19.54 -1.83 5.36
N TYR A 215 -19.33 -0.53 5.55
CA TYR A 215 -17.98 -0.03 5.80
C TYR A 215 -17.65 -0.15 7.29
N VAL A 216 -16.74 -1.02 7.64
CA VAL A 216 -16.35 -1.28 9.03
C VAL A 216 -14.86 -1.00 9.26
N ASN A 217 -14.50 -0.64 10.48
CA ASN A 217 -13.10 -0.49 10.85
C ASN A 217 -12.42 -1.87 10.94
N GLY A 218 -11.26 -2.00 10.30
CA GLY A 218 -10.47 -3.23 10.33
C GLY A 218 -10.78 -4.19 9.19
N ARG A 219 -10.63 -5.49 9.43
CA ARG A 219 -10.83 -6.56 8.44
C ARG A 219 -12.05 -7.39 8.78
N ASN A 220 -12.75 -7.77 7.72
CA ASN A 220 -13.78 -8.79 7.77
C ASN A 220 -13.79 -9.55 6.41
N GLU A 221 -14.82 -10.37 6.20
CA GLU A 221 -15.00 -11.16 4.97
C GLU A 221 -15.83 -10.45 3.90
N ASP A 222 -16.05 -9.15 4.02
CA ASP A 222 -16.75 -8.35 3.01
C ASP A 222 -15.82 -7.70 1.99
N GLN A 223 -14.52 -7.64 2.28
CA GLN A 223 -13.53 -7.09 1.34
C GLN A 223 -12.27 -7.95 1.29
N TYR A 224 -11.88 -8.32 0.06
CA TYR A 224 -10.69 -9.10 -0.21
C TYR A 224 -9.77 -8.40 -1.19
N LYS A 225 -8.49 -8.84 -1.21
CA LYS A 225 -7.52 -8.46 -2.23
C LYS A 225 -6.74 -9.67 -2.70
N LEU A 226 -6.61 -9.81 -4.00
CA LEU A 226 -5.62 -10.62 -4.66
C LEU A 226 -4.48 -9.70 -5.13
N LYS A 227 -3.23 -10.01 -4.76
CA LYS A 227 -2.03 -9.36 -5.32
C LYS A 227 -1.37 -10.32 -6.31
N PHE A 228 -0.93 -9.79 -7.46
CA PHE A 228 -0.23 -10.57 -8.49
C PHE A 228 1.25 -10.68 -8.16
N TRP A 229 1.57 -11.67 -7.35
CA TRP A 229 2.94 -11.95 -6.97
C TRP A 229 3.71 -12.64 -8.10
N GLU A 230 4.97 -12.26 -8.27
CA GLU A 230 5.94 -12.94 -9.13
C GLU A 230 7.00 -13.61 -8.26
N ASN A 231 7.72 -14.58 -8.83
CA ASN A 231 8.80 -15.28 -8.15
C ASN A 231 10.10 -15.08 -8.90
N ALA A 232 11.20 -15.01 -8.16
CA ALA A 232 12.53 -14.99 -8.75
C ALA A 232 13.51 -15.76 -7.85
N THR A 233 14.47 -16.45 -8.47
CA THR A 233 15.63 -16.97 -7.77
C THR A 233 16.70 -15.88 -7.70
N VAL A 234 17.19 -15.60 -6.50
CA VAL A 234 18.21 -14.58 -6.24
C VAL A 234 19.34 -15.14 -5.40
N ARG A 235 20.53 -14.56 -5.48
CA ARG A 235 21.64 -14.92 -4.59
C ARG A 235 21.68 -14.00 -3.37
N VAL A 236 21.94 -14.57 -2.21
CA VAL A 236 22.24 -13.81 -1.01
C VAL A 236 23.64 -13.20 -1.15
N LYS A 237 23.71 -11.87 -1.16
CA LYS A 237 24.97 -11.12 -1.22
C LYS A 237 25.63 -11.04 0.14
N SER A 238 24.89 -10.64 1.15
CA SER A 238 25.40 -10.44 2.52
C SER A 238 24.25 -10.34 3.51
N LYS A 239 24.54 -10.66 4.77
CA LYS A 239 23.62 -10.43 5.89
C LYS A 239 23.73 -8.98 6.36
N HIS A 240 22.60 -8.36 6.71
CA HIS A 240 22.60 -7.03 7.29
C HIS A 240 23.15 -7.08 8.73
N ALA A 241 24.07 -6.17 9.08
CA ALA A 241 24.75 -6.18 10.38
C ALA A 241 23.82 -6.06 11.60
N THR A 242 22.66 -5.39 11.44
CA THR A 242 21.78 -5.03 12.58
C THR A 242 20.31 -5.40 12.39
N LYS A 243 19.94 -5.99 11.23
CA LYS A 243 18.57 -6.38 10.91
C LYS A 243 18.52 -7.86 10.55
N SER A 244 17.38 -8.50 10.81
CA SER A 244 17.07 -9.84 10.30
C SER A 244 16.73 -9.75 8.81
N SER A 245 17.70 -9.35 7.98
CA SER A 245 17.53 -9.26 6.53
C SER A 245 18.85 -9.54 5.82
N VAL A 246 18.75 -10.02 4.60
CA VAL A 246 19.88 -10.26 3.71
C VAL A 246 19.76 -9.36 2.48
N ALA A 247 20.87 -8.83 2.00
CA ALA A 247 20.95 -8.19 0.69
C ALA A 247 20.94 -9.27 -0.39
N ILE A 248 20.24 -9.03 -1.48
CA ILE A 248 20.05 -9.96 -2.59
C ILE A 248 20.50 -9.38 -3.92
N GLU A 249 20.95 -10.24 -4.81
CA GLU A 249 21.48 -9.86 -6.13
C GLU A 249 21.15 -10.91 -7.19
N VAL A 250 21.21 -10.48 -8.45
CA VAL A 250 21.04 -11.32 -9.64
C VAL A 250 22.14 -11.06 -10.66
N LEU A 251 22.35 -11.98 -11.59
CA LEU A 251 23.27 -11.80 -12.73
C LEU A 251 22.58 -11.01 -13.84
N ASN A 252 23.25 -9.96 -14.31
CA ASN A 252 22.85 -9.25 -15.53
C ASN A 252 23.35 -10.00 -16.80
N GLU A 253 23.01 -9.48 -17.98
CA GLU A 253 23.42 -10.04 -19.27
C GLU A 253 24.95 -10.09 -19.47
N SER A 254 25.70 -9.26 -18.74
CA SER A 254 27.17 -9.25 -18.75
C SER A 254 27.79 -10.16 -17.68
N ASN A 255 27.01 -11.06 -17.07
CA ASN A 255 27.42 -11.93 -15.97
C ASN A 255 27.99 -11.17 -14.73
N GLN A 256 27.48 -9.96 -14.49
CA GLN A 256 27.84 -9.18 -13.31
C GLN A 256 26.72 -9.24 -12.28
N TRP A 257 27.08 -9.36 -11.02
CA TRP A 257 26.13 -9.33 -9.91
C TRP A 257 25.59 -7.91 -9.67
N VAL A 258 24.28 -7.77 -9.76
CA VAL A 258 23.55 -6.52 -9.53
C VAL A 258 22.65 -6.68 -8.31
N GLY A 259 22.79 -5.78 -7.34
CA GLY A 259 21.94 -5.78 -6.13
C GLY A 259 20.50 -5.41 -6.48
N VAL A 260 19.55 -6.25 -6.01
CA VAL A 260 18.12 -6.08 -6.31
C VAL A 260 17.28 -5.81 -5.06
N GLY A 261 17.89 -5.51 -3.95
CA GLY A 261 17.20 -5.12 -2.71
C GLY A 261 17.61 -5.95 -1.50
N ASN A 262 16.68 -6.01 -0.55
CA ASN A 262 16.86 -6.79 0.67
C ASN A 262 15.58 -7.57 0.98
N VAL A 263 15.73 -8.76 1.53
CA VAL A 263 14.62 -9.58 2.00
C VAL A 263 14.79 -9.90 3.49
N THR A 264 13.69 -9.90 4.23
CA THR A 264 13.70 -10.30 5.64
C THR A 264 13.89 -11.81 5.73
N GLU A 265 14.88 -12.24 6.50
CA GLU A 265 15.05 -13.64 6.89
C GLU A 265 13.99 -14.00 7.93
N PRO A 266 13.05 -14.92 7.64
CA PRO A 266 12.05 -15.31 8.61
C PRO A 266 12.68 -16.08 9.78
N ALA A 267 12.05 -16.03 10.96
CA ALA A 267 12.57 -16.73 12.14
C ALA A 267 12.53 -18.26 12.03
N ASN A 268 11.71 -18.79 11.12
CA ASN A 268 11.48 -20.22 10.92
C ASN A 268 12.17 -20.79 9.67
N VAL A 269 13.21 -20.10 9.14
CA VAL A 269 14.02 -20.70 8.06
C VAL A 269 14.70 -21.98 8.53
N PRO A 270 14.86 -23.01 7.68
CA PRO A 270 15.51 -24.28 8.04
C PRO A 270 16.95 -24.11 8.57
N ARG A 271 17.66 -23.11 8.07
CA ARG A 271 18.99 -22.71 8.51
C ARG A 271 19.21 -21.22 8.24
N PRO A 272 20.12 -20.56 8.98
CA PRO A 272 20.50 -19.18 8.69
C PRO A 272 20.96 -19.01 7.25
N LEU A 273 20.49 -17.93 6.59
CA LEU A 273 20.95 -17.55 5.26
C LEU A 273 22.38 -17.02 5.33
N ILE A 274 23.23 -17.47 4.42
CA ILE A 274 24.63 -17.03 4.27
C ILE A 274 24.89 -16.48 2.87
N ALA A 275 25.96 -15.71 2.72
CA ALA A 275 26.38 -15.22 1.40
C ALA A 275 26.64 -16.39 0.45
N GLY A 276 26.15 -16.29 -0.78
CA GLY A 276 26.22 -17.33 -1.79
C GLY A 276 24.97 -18.24 -1.86
N ASP A 277 24.10 -18.25 -0.83
CA ASP A 277 22.87 -19.03 -0.90
C ASP A 277 21.99 -18.54 -2.04
N LEU A 278 21.39 -19.49 -2.76
CA LEU A 278 20.29 -19.21 -3.68
C LEU A 278 18.96 -19.37 -2.95
N ILE A 279 18.10 -18.39 -3.11
CA ILE A 279 16.78 -18.37 -2.50
C ILE A 279 15.72 -17.94 -3.53
N ASP A 280 14.54 -18.50 -3.43
CA ASP A 280 13.39 -17.95 -4.11
C ASP A 280 12.78 -16.83 -3.26
N VAL A 281 12.45 -15.75 -3.94
CA VAL A 281 11.72 -14.62 -3.37
C VAL A 281 10.46 -14.36 -4.14
N ARG A 282 9.40 -13.99 -3.44
CA ARG A 282 8.15 -13.51 -4.02
C ARG A 282 8.16 -11.98 -3.96
N TYR A 283 7.83 -11.33 -5.07
CA TYR A 283 7.83 -9.88 -5.20
C TYR A 283 6.69 -9.42 -6.11
N LEU A 284 6.34 -8.13 -6.14
CA LEU A 284 5.28 -7.64 -7.01
C LEU A 284 5.79 -7.24 -8.40
N TYR A 285 6.87 -6.50 -8.45
CA TYR A 285 7.57 -6.08 -9.69
C TYR A 285 8.99 -5.63 -9.35
N ALA A 286 9.82 -5.49 -10.36
CA ALA A 286 11.11 -4.82 -10.27
C ALA A 286 11.03 -3.40 -10.84
N TYR A 287 11.73 -2.45 -10.23
CA TYR A 287 11.97 -1.13 -10.83
C TYR A 287 12.99 -1.24 -11.95
N GLN A 288 13.06 -0.25 -12.85
CA GLN A 288 13.99 -0.25 -14.00
C GLN A 288 15.47 -0.45 -13.62
N GLY A 289 15.87 -0.12 -12.41
CA GLY A 289 17.21 -0.41 -11.87
C GLY A 289 17.38 -1.83 -11.30
N GLY A 290 16.38 -2.71 -11.41
CA GLY A 290 16.41 -4.09 -10.93
C GLY A 290 15.89 -4.26 -9.48
N SER A 291 15.75 -3.19 -8.71
CA SER A 291 15.28 -3.28 -7.32
C SER A 291 13.89 -3.88 -7.24
N LEU A 292 13.71 -4.92 -6.43
CA LEU A 292 12.43 -5.60 -6.23
C LEU A 292 11.52 -4.80 -5.28
N PHE A 293 10.23 -4.74 -5.61
CA PHE A 293 9.22 -4.13 -4.76
C PHE A 293 8.53 -5.19 -3.89
N GLU A 294 8.50 -4.95 -2.58
CA GLU A 294 7.98 -5.86 -1.55
C GLU A 294 8.55 -7.30 -1.61
N PRO A 295 9.88 -7.51 -1.76
CA PRO A 295 10.41 -8.87 -1.82
C PRO A 295 10.23 -9.57 -0.47
N THR A 296 9.74 -10.80 -0.51
CA THR A 296 9.57 -11.69 0.64
C THR A 296 10.24 -13.01 0.37
N PHE A 297 10.92 -13.56 1.37
CA PHE A 297 11.54 -14.89 1.30
C PHE A 297 10.46 -15.96 1.09
N ASP A 298 10.75 -16.91 0.21
CA ASP A 298 9.92 -18.10 0.00
C ASP A 298 10.63 -19.36 0.49
N LYS A 299 11.75 -19.72 -0.14
CA LYS A 299 12.53 -20.92 0.24
C LYS A 299 14.00 -20.83 -0.17
N ILE A 300 14.84 -21.71 0.43
CA ILE A 300 16.22 -21.93 0.00
C ILE A 300 16.21 -22.87 -1.21
N ARG A 301 17.15 -22.64 -2.15
CA ARG A 301 17.28 -23.39 -3.41
C ARG A 301 18.65 -24.08 -3.47
N ASP A 302 18.80 -25.17 -2.74
CA ASP A 302 20.03 -25.99 -2.77
C ASP A 302 20.17 -26.83 -4.07
N ASP A 303 19.12 -26.83 -4.91
CA ASP A 303 19.00 -27.55 -6.19
C ASP A 303 19.44 -26.72 -7.41
N LEU A 304 19.69 -25.41 -7.26
CA LEU A 304 20.03 -24.48 -8.33
C LEU A 304 21.50 -24.04 -8.31
N LYS A 305 21.94 -23.44 -9.41
CA LYS A 305 23.27 -22.84 -9.55
C LYS A 305 23.19 -21.32 -9.64
N GLU A 306 24.30 -20.63 -9.39
CA GLU A 306 24.37 -19.17 -9.50
C GLU A 306 23.93 -18.65 -10.88
N SER A 307 24.14 -19.44 -11.95
CA SER A 307 23.67 -19.14 -13.31
C SER A 307 22.15 -19.08 -13.46
N ASP A 308 21.38 -19.54 -12.47
CA ASP A 308 19.93 -19.54 -12.50
C ASP A 308 19.35 -18.24 -11.89
N ALA A 309 20.17 -17.46 -11.18
CA ALA A 309 19.77 -16.18 -10.57
C ALA A 309 19.90 -15.02 -11.58
N LEU A 310 19.11 -15.04 -12.65
CA LEU A 310 19.22 -14.10 -13.78
C LEU A 310 18.30 -12.89 -13.63
N MET A 311 18.78 -11.72 -14.06
CA MET A 311 17.97 -10.50 -14.15
C MET A 311 16.81 -10.63 -15.17
N SER A 312 16.98 -11.45 -16.20
CA SER A 312 15.96 -11.67 -17.23
C SER A 312 14.68 -12.33 -16.74
N GLN A 313 14.70 -13.01 -15.58
CA GLN A 313 13.50 -13.56 -14.95
C GLN A 313 12.63 -12.48 -14.27
N LEU A 314 13.15 -11.25 -14.07
CA LEU A 314 12.45 -10.22 -13.35
C LEU A 314 11.37 -9.57 -14.21
N LYS A 315 10.17 -9.46 -13.64
CA LYS A 315 9.09 -8.69 -14.23
C LYS A 315 9.20 -7.23 -13.79
N PHE A 316 9.51 -6.36 -14.72
CA PHE A 316 9.67 -4.94 -14.48
C PHE A 316 8.33 -4.21 -14.43
N LYS A 317 8.25 -3.20 -13.56
CA LYS A 317 7.10 -2.28 -13.52
C LYS A 317 6.95 -1.62 -14.89
N ARG A 318 5.79 -1.75 -15.51
CA ARG A 318 5.48 -0.99 -16.72
C ARG A 318 5.40 0.49 -16.35
N THR A 319 6.15 1.33 -17.03
CA THR A 319 5.91 2.78 -17.05
C THR A 319 4.53 2.98 -17.64
N ALA A 320 3.63 3.66 -16.93
CA ALA A 320 2.35 4.03 -17.48
C ALA A 320 2.63 4.76 -18.82
N GLN A 321 2.24 4.13 -19.94
CA GLN A 321 2.11 4.88 -21.18
C GLN A 321 1.03 5.92 -20.87
N ALA A 322 1.39 7.19 -21.06
CA ALA A 322 0.42 8.28 -21.04
C ALA A 322 -0.68 7.92 -22.04
N ALA A 323 -1.88 7.63 -21.51
CA ALA A 323 -3.08 7.45 -22.29
C ALA A 323 -3.64 8.82 -22.65
#